data_a3ec6cd294d38ee5fc6c8f03b141dd2f
#
_entry.id   a3ec6cd294d38ee5fc6c8f03b141dd2f
#
_cell.length_a   1.000
_cell.length_b   1.000
_cell.length_c   1.000
_cell.angle_alpha   90.00
_cell.angle_beta   90.00
_cell.angle_gamma   90.00
#
_symmetry.space_group_name_H-M   'P 1'
#
loop_
_entity.id
_entity.type
_entity.pdbx_description
1 polymer ?
#
loop_
_entity_poly.entity_id
_entity_poly.type
_entity_poly.pdbx_seq_one_letter_code
_entity_poly.pdbx_strand_id
1 'polypeptide(L)'
;MRIAAMIGLAGALSCLLQAAGPVKLPYIYTKWKQFTVADGLPNDHIFAVKADGPRVWIGTEDGLAMLDTRTGKIKSWGEKDGLPWKVITAIDVDTKTGDVWLGLLGGGLARFSGGRFDHWHQLNSGLVNDVVYGVAVQDEYIWAATTAGTSRFNTVTGEWTIFNEKNSPMEEIWNYNVAVGNGKVYLAVWGGGVLEYDLATGRWKDYVDPDGEMEIDLYRDDGLVHIIVTGASPADGVVWISTYFGACRYDGRHWRGYYNQDSGLASDFINNSKGRSADEAWFATDKGASAVTDFKTNTWVTYTRNSKGPGGKAVVMRDRDMLETLDLPVSIPNNFVINYDIQGNDVWVATAKGLGWGIGDGYYPGLKERQKALSQAAKKGGVR
;
A
#
# COMPACT_ATOMS: atom_id res chain seq x y z
N MET A 1 73.64 5.49 41.99
CA MET A 1 72.64 4.41 41.93
C MET A 1 71.32 5.03 42.29
N ARG A 2 70.44 5.23 41.30
CA ARG A 2 69.08 5.72 41.48
C ARG A 2 68.15 4.67 40.87
N ILE A 3 67.30 4.10 41.67
CA ILE A 3 66.28 3.14 41.31
C ILE A 3 65.04 3.94 40.87
N ALA A 4 64.63 3.80 39.64
CA ALA A 4 63.40 4.39 39.13
C ALA A 4 62.24 3.37 39.32
N ALA A 5 61.22 3.82 40.04
CA ALA A 5 59.97 3.06 40.22
C ALA A 5 59.08 3.32 39.02
N MET A 6 58.67 2.27 38.29
CA MET A 6 57.59 2.27 37.29
C MET A 6 56.24 2.15 37.99
N ILE A 7 55.42 3.19 37.92
CA ILE A 7 54.02 3.10 38.29
C ILE A 7 53.22 2.73 37.06
N GLY A 8 52.67 1.49 37.04
CA GLY A 8 51.77 1.03 36.01
C GLY A 8 50.36 1.65 36.18
N LEU A 9 49.92 2.43 35.19
CA LEU A 9 48.54 2.92 35.11
C LEU A 9 47.67 1.83 34.49
N ALA A 10 46.91 1.12 35.30
CA ALA A 10 45.84 0.24 34.84
C ALA A 10 44.61 1.08 34.53
N GLY A 11 44.42 1.44 33.26
CA GLY A 11 43.22 2.10 32.77
C GLY A 11 42.05 1.09 32.74
N ALA A 12 41.14 1.20 33.70
CA ALA A 12 39.86 0.46 33.67
C ALA A 12 38.99 1.04 32.56
N LEU A 13 38.89 0.33 31.45
CA LEU A 13 37.90 0.58 30.40
C LEU A 13 36.55 0.08 30.90
N SER A 14 35.78 0.96 31.57
CA SER A 14 34.39 0.67 31.91
C SER A 14 33.55 0.77 30.63
N CYS A 15 33.31 -0.37 29.97
CA CYS A 15 32.22 -0.49 28.99
C CYS A 15 30.88 -0.20 29.70
N LEU A 16 30.37 0.99 29.49
CA LEU A 16 28.99 1.30 29.81
C LEU A 16 28.11 0.47 28.86
N LEU A 17 27.68 -0.71 29.33
CA LEU A 17 26.54 -1.39 28.74
C LEU A 17 25.32 -0.49 28.96
N GLN A 18 24.98 0.30 27.95
CA GLN A 18 23.67 0.93 27.88
C GLN A 18 22.64 -0.18 27.90
N ALA A 19 21.87 -0.29 28.96
CA ALA A 19 20.73 -1.19 29.03
C ALA A 19 19.82 -0.82 27.85
N ALA A 20 19.73 -1.74 26.88
CA ALA A 20 18.80 -1.60 25.77
C ALA A 20 17.41 -1.32 26.32
N GLY A 21 16.81 -0.21 25.95
CA GLY A 21 15.43 0.13 26.33
C GLY A 21 14.48 -1.00 25.93
N PRO A 22 13.25 -1.02 26.45
CA PRO A 22 12.27 -2.05 26.12
C PRO A 22 12.07 -2.08 24.60
N VAL A 23 12.22 -3.24 23.99
CA VAL A 23 12.03 -3.45 22.54
C VAL A 23 10.57 -3.14 22.22
N LYS A 24 10.33 -2.11 21.38
CA LYS A 24 9.00 -1.82 20.85
C LYS A 24 8.65 -2.93 19.85
N LEU A 25 7.66 -3.73 20.17
CA LEU A 25 7.16 -4.75 19.25
C LEU A 25 6.22 -4.11 18.23
N PRO A 26 6.24 -4.60 16.97
CA PRO A 26 5.33 -4.09 15.94
C PRO A 26 3.88 -4.42 16.27
N TYR A 27 2.95 -3.64 15.71
CA TYR A 27 1.54 -3.97 15.73
C TYR A 27 1.27 -5.16 14.82
N ILE A 28 0.57 -6.18 15.33
CA ILE A 28 0.25 -7.40 14.59
C ILE A 28 -1.25 -7.62 14.60
N TYR A 29 -1.85 -7.74 13.40
CA TYR A 29 -3.26 -8.12 13.28
C TYR A 29 -3.42 -9.61 13.57
N THR A 30 -4.08 -9.93 14.67
CA THR A 30 -4.40 -11.31 15.09
C THR A 30 -5.85 -11.68 14.86
N LYS A 31 -6.70 -10.68 14.59
CA LYS A 31 -8.12 -10.86 14.29
C LYS A 31 -8.37 -10.50 12.84
N TRP A 32 -8.79 -11.50 12.06
CA TRP A 32 -9.12 -11.35 10.66
C TRP A 32 -10.54 -11.84 10.39
N LYS A 33 -11.22 -11.18 9.46
CA LYS A 33 -12.42 -11.68 8.79
C LYS A 33 -12.13 -11.84 7.31
N GLN A 34 -12.81 -12.77 6.68
CA GLN A 34 -12.74 -13.01 5.24
C GLN A 34 -14.14 -12.89 4.67
N PHE A 35 -14.26 -12.34 3.46
CA PHE A 35 -15.51 -12.20 2.73
C PHE A 35 -15.31 -12.72 1.31
N THR A 36 -16.29 -13.47 0.83
CA THR A 36 -16.31 -14.14 -0.46
C THR A 36 -17.69 -14.02 -1.13
N VAL A 37 -17.87 -14.64 -2.28
CA VAL A 37 -19.20 -14.73 -2.91
C VAL A 37 -20.24 -15.39 -1.99
N ALA A 38 -19.84 -16.26 -1.09
CA ALA A 38 -20.73 -16.87 -0.09
C ALA A 38 -21.30 -15.85 0.90
N ASP A 39 -20.61 -14.72 1.09
CA ASP A 39 -21.03 -13.62 1.96
C ASP A 39 -21.78 -12.52 1.19
N GLY A 40 -21.88 -12.62 -0.14
CA GLY A 40 -22.60 -11.68 -1.00
C GLY A 40 -21.73 -10.82 -1.91
N LEU A 41 -20.43 -11.08 -2.03
CA LEU A 41 -19.60 -10.45 -3.05
C LEU A 41 -20.00 -10.90 -4.46
N PRO A 42 -19.92 -10.04 -5.50
CA PRO A 42 -20.20 -10.43 -6.87
C PRO A 42 -19.19 -11.44 -7.42
N ASN A 43 -17.93 -11.33 -7.02
CA ASN A 43 -16.83 -12.20 -7.41
C ASN A 43 -15.75 -12.21 -6.32
N ASP A 44 -15.00 -13.32 -6.21
CA ASP A 44 -13.91 -13.46 -5.26
C ASP A 44 -12.62 -12.74 -5.71
N HIS A 45 -12.47 -12.47 -7.01
CA HIS A 45 -11.34 -11.72 -7.53
C HIS A 45 -11.58 -10.22 -7.34
N ILE A 46 -10.84 -9.63 -6.40
CA ILE A 46 -11.02 -8.24 -5.97
C ILE A 46 -9.84 -7.40 -6.43
N PHE A 47 -10.10 -6.39 -7.27
CA PHE A 47 -9.08 -5.47 -7.76
C PHE A 47 -8.93 -4.24 -6.88
N ALA A 48 -10.04 -3.72 -6.33
CA ALA A 48 -10.05 -2.47 -5.61
C ALA A 48 -10.83 -2.58 -4.30
N VAL A 49 -10.35 -1.88 -3.29
CA VAL A 49 -11.04 -1.68 -2.02
C VAL A 49 -10.87 -0.25 -1.55
N LYS A 50 -11.97 0.36 -1.05
CA LYS A 50 -11.98 1.71 -0.49
C LYS A 50 -12.85 1.78 0.75
N ALA A 51 -12.25 2.08 1.88
CA ALA A 51 -12.97 2.32 3.14
C ALA A 51 -13.48 3.77 3.20
N ASP A 52 -14.74 3.91 3.65
CA ASP A 52 -15.45 5.18 3.75
C ASP A 52 -16.34 5.16 5.00
N GLY A 53 -15.79 5.50 6.14
CA GLY A 53 -16.47 5.37 7.42
C GLY A 53 -16.92 3.93 7.69
N PRO A 54 -18.23 3.69 7.92
CA PRO A 54 -18.72 2.33 8.13
C PRO A 54 -18.92 1.53 6.84
N ARG A 55 -18.71 2.14 5.68
CA ARG A 55 -18.85 1.50 4.37
C ARG A 55 -17.49 1.10 3.86
N VAL A 56 -17.41 -0.06 3.23
CA VAL A 56 -16.23 -0.48 2.47
C VAL A 56 -16.68 -0.84 1.06
N TRP A 57 -16.21 -0.09 0.09
CA TRP A 57 -16.48 -0.28 -1.31
C TRP A 57 -15.49 -1.27 -1.90
N ILE A 58 -15.98 -2.20 -2.70
CA ILE A 58 -15.22 -3.35 -3.19
C ILE A 58 -15.47 -3.49 -4.69
N GLY A 59 -14.42 -3.34 -5.48
CA GLY A 59 -14.41 -3.54 -6.92
C GLY A 59 -13.94 -4.94 -7.28
N THR A 60 -14.78 -5.69 -7.95
CA THR A 60 -14.49 -7.08 -8.31
C THR A 60 -14.42 -7.28 -9.83
N GLU A 61 -14.10 -8.49 -10.25
CA GLU A 61 -14.13 -8.88 -11.66
C GLU A 61 -15.56 -8.92 -12.24
N ASP A 62 -16.61 -8.91 -11.40
CA ASP A 62 -18.01 -9.04 -11.84
C ASP A 62 -18.97 -8.11 -11.08
N GLY A 63 -18.55 -6.91 -10.75
CA GLY A 63 -19.41 -5.89 -10.15
C GLY A 63 -18.84 -5.14 -8.97
N LEU A 64 -19.67 -4.21 -8.48
CA LEU A 64 -19.44 -3.40 -7.29
C LEU A 64 -20.09 -4.03 -6.06
N ALA A 65 -19.43 -4.03 -4.93
CA ALA A 65 -20.04 -4.33 -3.65
C ALA A 65 -19.78 -3.24 -2.62
N MET A 66 -20.64 -3.16 -1.61
CA MET A 66 -20.46 -2.34 -0.42
C MET A 66 -20.75 -3.18 0.83
N LEU A 67 -19.75 -3.30 1.69
CA LEU A 67 -19.87 -3.91 3.00
C LEU A 67 -20.17 -2.82 4.05
N ASP A 68 -21.25 -2.97 4.81
CA ASP A 68 -21.47 -2.18 6.05
C ASP A 68 -20.78 -2.90 7.22
N THR A 69 -19.72 -2.30 7.75
CA THR A 69 -18.88 -2.89 8.81
C THR A 69 -19.61 -3.05 10.15
N ARG A 70 -20.68 -2.26 10.38
CA ARG A 70 -21.49 -2.32 11.63
C ARG A 70 -22.41 -3.51 11.64
N THR A 71 -22.95 -3.88 10.47
CA THR A 71 -23.94 -4.96 10.31
C THR A 71 -23.35 -6.23 9.74
N GLY A 72 -22.19 -6.13 9.06
CA GLY A 72 -21.58 -7.21 8.28
C GLY A 72 -22.33 -7.53 6.98
N LYS A 73 -23.33 -6.73 6.59
CA LYS A 73 -24.12 -6.96 5.37
C LYS A 73 -23.40 -6.43 4.14
N ILE A 74 -23.45 -7.20 3.08
CA ILE A 74 -22.96 -6.82 1.75
C ILE A 74 -24.14 -6.52 0.84
N LYS A 75 -24.06 -5.41 0.10
CA LYS A 75 -24.94 -5.07 -1.01
C LYS A 75 -24.10 -4.99 -2.28
N SER A 76 -24.61 -5.57 -3.36
CA SER A 76 -23.88 -5.66 -4.63
C SER A 76 -24.68 -5.06 -5.78
N TRP A 77 -23.98 -4.61 -6.82
CA TRP A 77 -24.52 -4.06 -8.05
C TRP A 77 -23.74 -4.62 -9.24
N GLY A 78 -24.48 -5.07 -10.24
CA GLY A 78 -23.94 -5.52 -11.51
C GLY A 78 -24.56 -4.77 -12.69
N GLU A 79 -24.32 -5.24 -13.91
CA GLU A 79 -24.84 -4.61 -15.13
C GLU A 79 -26.38 -4.51 -15.14
N LYS A 80 -27.08 -5.49 -14.56
CA LYS A 80 -28.56 -5.46 -14.40
C LYS A 80 -29.05 -4.33 -13.49
N ASP A 81 -28.17 -3.81 -12.63
CA ASP A 81 -28.46 -2.69 -11.71
C ASP A 81 -28.00 -1.36 -12.29
N GLY A 82 -27.54 -1.33 -13.56
CA GLY A 82 -27.10 -0.16 -14.28
C GLY A 82 -25.59 0.10 -14.22
N LEU A 83 -24.79 -0.78 -13.64
CA LEU A 83 -23.33 -0.69 -13.72
C LEU A 83 -22.91 -0.82 -15.19
N PRO A 84 -22.17 0.17 -15.76
CA PRO A 84 -21.91 0.20 -17.21
C PRO A 84 -20.90 -0.86 -17.69
N TRP A 85 -20.08 -1.40 -16.79
CA TRP A 85 -19.09 -2.44 -17.08
C TRP A 85 -18.76 -3.23 -15.83
N LYS A 86 -18.58 -4.54 -15.95
CA LYS A 86 -18.49 -5.43 -14.79
C LYS A 86 -17.16 -5.41 -14.05
N VAL A 87 -16.02 -5.21 -14.73
CA VAL A 87 -14.69 -5.28 -14.13
C VAL A 87 -14.27 -3.93 -13.58
N ILE A 88 -14.15 -3.81 -12.26
CA ILE A 88 -13.82 -2.58 -11.54
C ILE A 88 -12.40 -2.68 -11.00
N THR A 89 -11.50 -1.90 -11.58
CA THR A 89 -10.04 -1.89 -11.27
C THR A 89 -9.65 -0.89 -10.20
N ALA A 90 -10.41 0.20 -10.06
CA ALA A 90 -10.11 1.26 -9.12
C ALA A 90 -11.37 1.85 -8.50
N ILE A 91 -11.27 2.29 -7.25
CA ILE A 91 -12.33 2.99 -6.53
C ILE A 91 -11.73 4.14 -5.74
N ASP A 92 -12.35 5.31 -5.84
CA ASP A 92 -12.15 6.38 -4.87
C ASP A 92 -13.48 7.04 -4.50
N VAL A 93 -13.53 7.71 -3.35
CA VAL A 93 -14.75 8.32 -2.82
C VAL A 93 -14.55 9.81 -2.63
N ASP A 94 -15.43 10.59 -3.21
CA ASP A 94 -15.55 12.00 -2.87
C ASP A 94 -16.20 12.12 -1.49
N THR A 95 -15.42 12.45 -0.48
CA THR A 95 -15.89 12.55 0.90
C THR A 95 -16.80 13.75 1.14
N LYS A 96 -16.86 14.72 0.22
CA LYS A 96 -17.74 15.90 0.31
C LYS A 96 -19.17 15.58 -0.17
N THR A 97 -19.28 14.81 -1.26
CA THR A 97 -20.57 14.45 -1.88
C THR A 97 -21.05 13.06 -1.51
N GLY A 98 -20.13 12.16 -1.16
CA GLY A 98 -20.38 10.72 -0.96
C GLY A 98 -20.45 9.94 -2.27
N ASP A 99 -20.09 10.55 -3.40
CA ASP A 99 -20.03 9.90 -4.70
C ASP A 99 -18.86 8.92 -4.76
N VAL A 100 -19.09 7.77 -5.38
CA VAL A 100 -18.09 6.72 -5.55
C VAL A 100 -17.65 6.69 -7.01
N TRP A 101 -16.38 6.94 -7.25
CA TRP A 101 -15.80 6.95 -8.58
C TRP A 101 -15.10 5.62 -8.87
N LEU A 102 -15.37 5.08 -10.05
CA LEU A 102 -14.98 3.73 -10.45
C LEU A 102 -14.16 3.78 -11.74
N GLY A 103 -12.97 3.18 -11.71
CA GLY A 103 -12.21 2.85 -12.90
C GLY A 103 -12.64 1.48 -13.42
N LEU A 104 -12.88 1.38 -14.72
CA LEU A 104 -13.41 0.17 -15.36
C LEU A 104 -12.40 -0.36 -16.38
N LEU A 105 -12.18 -1.68 -16.40
CA LEU A 105 -11.27 -2.33 -17.34
C LEU A 105 -11.94 -2.49 -18.72
N GLY A 106 -11.83 -1.46 -19.54
CA GLY A 106 -12.46 -1.41 -20.87
C GLY A 106 -13.83 -0.73 -20.91
N GLY A 107 -14.32 -0.25 -19.75
CA GLY A 107 -15.59 0.45 -19.63
C GLY A 107 -15.45 1.95 -19.32
N GLY A 108 -14.26 2.48 -19.22
CA GLY A 108 -14.03 3.90 -18.92
C GLY A 108 -14.16 4.26 -17.44
N LEU A 109 -14.76 5.42 -17.17
CA LEU A 109 -14.98 5.98 -15.83
C LEU A 109 -16.48 5.95 -15.49
N ALA A 110 -16.82 5.55 -14.28
CA ALA A 110 -18.20 5.65 -13.79
C ALA A 110 -18.27 6.35 -12.43
N ARG A 111 -19.43 6.94 -12.14
CA ARG A 111 -19.76 7.47 -10.82
C ARG A 111 -21.02 6.79 -10.31
N PHE A 112 -20.95 6.25 -9.10
CA PHE A 112 -22.14 5.78 -8.38
C PHE A 112 -22.58 6.82 -7.37
N SER A 113 -23.77 7.37 -7.56
CA SER A 113 -24.35 8.41 -6.72
C SER A 113 -25.86 8.18 -6.54
N GLY A 114 -26.34 8.21 -5.31
CA GLY A 114 -27.77 8.08 -5.01
C GLY A 114 -28.41 6.79 -5.52
N GLY A 115 -27.63 5.72 -5.75
CA GLY A 115 -28.10 4.43 -6.25
C GLY A 115 -28.13 4.34 -7.78
N ARG A 116 -27.55 5.29 -8.50
CA ARG A 116 -27.48 5.36 -9.96
C ARG A 116 -26.05 5.46 -10.42
N PHE A 117 -25.79 5.03 -11.67
CA PHE A 117 -24.51 5.15 -12.32
C PHE A 117 -24.55 6.20 -13.42
N ASP A 118 -23.59 7.13 -13.41
CA ASP A 118 -23.20 7.96 -14.55
C ASP A 118 -21.97 7.34 -15.21
N HIS A 119 -21.78 7.57 -16.50
CA HIS A 119 -20.77 6.86 -17.28
C HIS A 119 -20.09 7.73 -18.34
N TRP A 120 -18.76 7.71 -18.36
CA TRP A 120 -17.90 8.39 -19.31
C TRP A 120 -16.94 7.41 -19.98
N HIS A 121 -16.89 7.47 -21.31
CA HIS A 121 -16.00 6.67 -22.15
C HIS A 121 -15.51 7.51 -23.35
N GLN A 122 -14.55 7.00 -24.12
CA GLN A 122 -13.91 7.75 -25.21
C GLN A 122 -14.89 8.37 -26.22
N LEU A 123 -16.04 7.71 -26.48
CA LEU A 123 -16.99 8.17 -27.49
C LEU A 123 -18.00 9.22 -26.98
N ASN A 124 -18.13 9.41 -25.67
CA ASN A 124 -19.11 10.35 -25.09
C ASN A 124 -18.47 11.42 -24.21
N SER A 125 -17.17 11.41 -24.03
CA SER A 125 -16.45 12.33 -23.13
C SER A 125 -15.03 12.65 -23.62
N GLY A 126 -14.27 13.39 -22.79
CA GLY A 126 -12.84 13.64 -23.01
C GLY A 126 -11.93 12.62 -22.34
N LEU A 127 -12.42 11.44 -21.97
CA LEU A 127 -11.59 10.37 -21.44
C LEU A 127 -10.65 9.83 -22.54
N VAL A 128 -9.35 9.75 -22.25
CA VAL A 128 -8.33 9.39 -23.26
C VAL A 128 -8.35 7.92 -23.65
N ASN A 129 -8.78 7.03 -22.72
CA ASN A 129 -8.90 5.60 -22.99
C ASN A 129 -9.88 4.92 -22.03
N ASP A 130 -10.59 3.89 -22.52
CA ASP A 130 -11.61 3.17 -21.74
C ASP A 130 -11.02 2.12 -20.78
N VAL A 131 -9.73 1.82 -20.88
CA VAL A 131 -9.03 0.95 -19.91
C VAL A 131 -8.48 1.83 -18.79
N VAL A 132 -9.24 1.96 -17.70
CA VAL A 132 -8.88 2.75 -16.52
C VAL A 132 -8.35 1.85 -15.44
N TYR A 133 -7.11 2.04 -15.01
CA TYR A 133 -6.46 1.26 -13.95
C TYR A 133 -6.47 1.95 -12.58
N GLY A 134 -6.45 3.29 -12.56
CA GLY A 134 -6.43 4.08 -11.34
C GLY A 134 -7.42 5.22 -11.37
N VAL A 135 -8.01 5.53 -10.22
CA VAL A 135 -8.88 6.70 -10.02
C VAL A 135 -8.51 7.39 -8.72
N ALA A 136 -8.43 8.71 -8.74
CA ALA A 136 -8.24 9.52 -7.54
C ALA A 136 -9.11 10.78 -7.58
N VAL A 137 -9.74 11.09 -6.45
CA VAL A 137 -10.53 12.30 -6.24
C VAL A 137 -9.62 13.38 -5.63
N GLN A 138 -9.62 14.55 -6.26
CA GLN A 138 -8.89 15.73 -5.80
C GLN A 138 -9.78 16.96 -5.92
N ASP A 139 -10.40 17.35 -4.84
CA ASP A 139 -11.40 18.44 -4.78
C ASP A 139 -12.50 18.25 -5.84
N GLU A 140 -12.64 19.17 -6.83
CA GLU A 140 -13.55 19.03 -7.94
C GLU A 140 -13.02 18.21 -9.11
N TYR A 141 -11.81 17.69 -9.02
CA TYR A 141 -11.17 16.94 -10.10
C TYR A 141 -11.16 15.44 -9.84
N ILE A 142 -11.42 14.69 -10.90
CA ILE A 142 -11.25 13.23 -10.93
C ILE A 142 -10.10 12.92 -11.87
N TRP A 143 -9.10 12.27 -11.35
CA TRP A 143 -7.96 11.79 -12.10
C TRP A 143 -8.19 10.33 -12.48
N ALA A 144 -8.02 10.00 -13.75
CA ALA A 144 -8.16 8.64 -14.29
C ALA A 144 -6.87 8.22 -14.99
N ALA A 145 -6.14 7.28 -14.41
CA ALA A 145 -4.95 6.67 -14.99
C ALA A 145 -5.37 5.58 -15.99
N THR A 146 -4.91 5.68 -17.24
CA THR A 146 -5.31 4.80 -18.33
C THR A 146 -4.12 4.22 -19.08
N THR A 147 -4.37 3.30 -20.01
CA THR A 147 -3.34 2.75 -20.91
C THR A 147 -2.86 3.72 -22.02
N ALA A 148 -3.41 4.93 -22.09
CA ALA A 148 -3.05 5.93 -23.10
C ALA A 148 -2.82 7.34 -22.50
N GLY A 149 -2.30 7.38 -21.28
CA GLY A 149 -2.09 8.61 -20.52
C GLY A 149 -3.07 8.74 -19.37
N THR A 150 -3.14 9.95 -18.79
CA THR A 150 -4.04 10.28 -17.67
C THR A 150 -5.05 11.34 -18.09
N SER A 151 -6.31 11.14 -17.75
CA SER A 151 -7.35 12.15 -17.89
C SER A 151 -7.68 12.78 -16.54
N ARG A 152 -7.91 14.10 -16.56
CA ARG A 152 -8.44 14.85 -15.42
C ARG A 152 -9.79 15.45 -15.81
N PHE A 153 -10.83 15.10 -15.08
CA PHE A 153 -12.19 15.57 -15.26
C PHE A 153 -12.55 16.59 -14.17
N ASN A 154 -13.01 17.77 -14.55
CA ASN A 154 -13.59 18.74 -13.63
C ASN A 154 -15.09 18.49 -13.49
N THR A 155 -15.55 18.08 -12.32
CA THR A 155 -16.93 17.70 -12.05
C THR A 155 -17.89 18.90 -12.00
N VAL A 156 -17.38 20.13 -11.85
CA VAL A 156 -18.16 21.37 -11.80
C VAL A 156 -18.36 21.96 -13.20
N THR A 157 -17.27 22.04 -14.00
CA THR A 157 -17.33 22.64 -15.35
C THR A 157 -17.64 21.63 -16.44
N GLY A 158 -17.42 20.33 -16.19
CA GLY A 158 -17.52 19.28 -17.20
C GLY A 158 -16.32 19.19 -18.14
N GLU A 159 -15.26 19.96 -17.89
CA GLU A 159 -14.08 20.02 -18.74
C GLU A 159 -13.13 18.85 -18.48
N TRP A 160 -12.47 18.42 -19.55
CA TRP A 160 -11.45 17.36 -19.53
C TRP A 160 -10.08 17.92 -19.89
N THR A 161 -9.05 17.46 -19.18
CA THR A 161 -7.65 17.67 -19.53
C THR A 161 -6.98 16.31 -19.71
N ILE A 162 -6.26 16.10 -20.80
CA ILE A 162 -5.51 14.89 -21.08
C ILE A 162 -4.02 15.19 -20.86
N PHE A 163 -3.33 14.33 -20.13
CA PHE A 163 -1.88 14.33 -19.94
C PHE A 163 -1.28 13.09 -20.62
N ASN A 164 -0.33 13.32 -21.50
CA ASN A 164 0.39 12.29 -22.23
C ASN A 164 1.79 12.82 -22.62
N GLU A 165 2.49 12.13 -23.53
CA GLU A 165 3.83 12.46 -23.98
C GLU A 165 3.96 13.85 -24.63
N LYS A 166 2.85 14.49 -25.03
CA LYS A 166 2.86 15.82 -25.70
C LYS A 166 2.90 17.00 -24.74
N ASN A 167 2.45 16.79 -23.49
CA ASN A 167 2.28 17.89 -22.53
C ASN A 167 2.70 17.55 -21.08
N SER A 168 3.38 16.41 -20.91
CA SER A 168 3.97 15.98 -19.64
C SER A 168 5.32 15.31 -19.92
N PRO A 169 6.15 15.03 -18.93
CA PRO A 169 7.40 14.29 -19.11
C PRO A 169 7.21 12.79 -19.31
N MET A 170 6.00 12.36 -19.63
CA MET A 170 5.62 10.97 -19.81
C MET A 170 6.30 10.39 -21.07
N GLU A 171 7.21 9.43 -20.88
CA GLU A 171 7.85 8.70 -21.99
C GLU A 171 7.05 7.46 -22.37
N GLU A 172 6.43 6.81 -21.37
CA GLU A 172 5.49 5.70 -21.53
C GLU A 172 4.09 6.14 -21.11
N ILE A 173 3.08 5.76 -21.89
CA ILE A 173 1.71 6.24 -21.71
C ILE A 173 0.82 5.31 -20.86
N TRP A 174 1.28 4.13 -20.51
CA TRP A 174 0.51 3.20 -19.68
C TRP A 174 0.60 3.60 -18.21
N ASN A 175 -0.39 4.34 -17.75
CA ASN A 175 -0.50 4.74 -16.34
C ASN A 175 -1.28 3.67 -15.58
N TYR A 176 -0.61 3.02 -14.63
CA TYR A 176 -1.15 1.90 -13.87
C TYR A 176 -1.88 2.34 -12.59
N ASN A 177 -1.46 3.45 -11.99
CA ASN A 177 -2.05 3.97 -10.76
C ASN A 177 -1.97 5.50 -10.72
N VAL A 178 -2.89 6.12 -9.97
CA VAL A 178 -2.86 7.54 -9.63
C VAL A 178 -3.19 7.72 -8.15
N ALA A 179 -2.45 8.58 -7.48
CA ALA A 179 -2.69 8.93 -6.08
C ALA A 179 -2.51 10.42 -5.83
N VAL A 180 -3.31 10.95 -4.90
CA VAL A 180 -3.27 12.36 -4.49
C VAL A 180 -2.84 12.45 -3.03
N GLY A 181 -1.89 13.33 -2.74
CA GLY A 181 -1.44 13.63 -1.38
C GLY A 181 -0.23 14.54 -1.37
N ASN A 182 0.14 15.06 -0.21
CA ASN A 182 1.27 15.98 -0.05
C ASN A 182 1.19 17.23 -0.97
N GLY A 183 -0.02 17.67 -1.40
CA GLY A 183 -0.21 18.76 -2.35
C GLY A 183 0.11 18.42 -3.80
N LYS A 184 0.18 17.15 -4.15
CA LYS A 184 0.62 16.63 -5.44
C LYS A 184 -0.25 15.49 -5.94
N VAL A 185 -0.14 15.20 -7.23
CA VAL A 185 -0.65 13.98 -7.86
C VAL A 185 0.53 13.15 -8.32
N TYR A 186 0.50 11.86 -8.02
CA TYR A 186 1.52 10.89 -8.39
C TYR A 186 0.91 9.90 -9.38
N LEU A 187 1.58 9.71 -10.51
CA LEU A 187 1.24 8.71 -11.51
C LEU A 187 2.29 7.59 -11.47
N ALA A 188 1.84 6.36 -11.32
CA ALA A 188 2.68 5.18 -11.48
C ALA A 188 2.61 4.73 -12.94
N VAL A 189 3.73 4.81 -13.65
CA VAL A 189 3.81 4.54 -15.08
C VAL A 189 4.50 3.21 -15.32
N TRP A 190 3.86 2.34 -16.08
CA TRP A 190 4.42 1.05 -16.45
C TRP A 190 5.58 1.22 -17.44
N GLY A 191 6.81 1.06 -16.96
CA GLY A 191 8.03 1.30 -17.75
C GLY A 191 8.45 2.77 -17.85
N GLY A 192 7.78 3.69 -17.14
CA GLY A 192 8.06 5.13 -17.14
C GLY A 192 8.30 5.73 -15.75
N GLY A 193 8.44 4.91 -14.70
CA GLY A 193 8.73 5.40 -13.36
C GLY A 193 7.54 6.05 -12.66
N VAL A 194 7.80 7.09 -11.86
CA VAL A 194 6.78 7.90 -11.18
C VAL A 194 6.80 9.32 -11.72
N LEU A 195 5.63 9.84 -12.07
CA LEU A 195 5.46 11.25 -12.40
C LEU A 195 4.76 11.96 -11.25
N GLU A 196 5.30 13.08 -10.84
CA GLU A 196 4.77 13.97 -9.80
C GLU A 196 4.27 15.25 -10.46
N TYR A 197 2.99 15.57 -10.25
CA TYR A 197 2.36 16.84 -10.65
C TYR A 197 2.10 17.68 -9.42
N ASP A 198 2.73 18.84 -9.33
CA ASP A 198 2.53 19.79 -8.24
C ASP A 198 1.25 20.59 -8.47
N LEU A 199 0.27 20.46 -7.57
CA LEU A 199 -1.04 21.07 -7.69
C LEU A 199 -1.03 22.60 -7.59
N ALA A 200 -0.05 23.19 -6.88
CA ALA A 200 0.04 24.63 -6.70
C ALA A 200 0.68 25.33 -7.90
N THR A 201 1.66 24.70 -8.54
CA THR A 201 2.45 25.30 -9.60
C THR A 201 2.12 24.77 -11.00
N GLY A 202 1.45 23.61 -11.09
CA GLY A 202 1.19 22.93 -12.36
C GLY A 202 2.43 22.33 -13.01
N ARG A 203 3.52 22.17 -12.25
CA ARG A 203 4.79 21.63 -12.77
C ARG A 203 4.87 20.14 -12.57
N TRP A 204 5.54 19.50 -13.52
CA TRP A 204 5.86 18.08 -13.48
C TRP A 204 7.29 17.84 -12.99
N LYS A 205 7.48 16.72 -12.34
CA LYS A 205 8.77 16.10 -12.05
C LYS A 205 8.64 14.61 -12.29
N ASP A 206 9.66 14.01 -12.87
CA ASP A 206 9.77 12.58 -13.10
C ASP A 206 10.80 11.95 -12.17
N TYR A 207 10.59 10.69 -11.87
CA TYR A 207 11.50 9.86 -11.10
C TYR A 207 11.61 8.51 -11.83
N VAL A 208 12.81 8.19 -12.22
CA VAL A 208 13.15 6.97 -12.95
C VAL A 208 14.23 6.20 -12.21
N ASP A 209 14.43 4.97 -12.61
CA ASP A 209 15.60 4.18 -12.25
C ASP A 209 16.79 4.73 -13.04
N PRO A 210 17.85 5.26 -12.37
CA PRO A 210 18.85 6.07 -13.04
C PRO A 210 19.81 5.28 -13.94
N ASP A 211 19.98 3.97 -13.71
CA ASP A 211 20.91 3.15 -14.49
C ASP A 211 20.26 1.95 -15.19
N GLY A 212 19.01 1.65 -14.90
CA GLY A 212 18.25 0.55 -15.53
C GLY A 212 18.73 -0.85 -15.10
N GLU A 213 19.62 -0.94 -14.14
CA GLU A 213 20.08 -2.21 -13.57
C GLU A 213 19.22 -2.64 -12.39
N MET A 214 18.97 -3.93 -12.25
CA MET A 214 18.31 -4.47 -11.06
C MET A 214 19.26 -4.38 -9.88
N GLU A 215 19.09 -3.36 -9.07
CA GLU A 215 19.96 -3.09 -7.95
C GLU A 215 19.70 -4.01 -6.76
N ILE A 216 20.79 -4.55 -6.23
CA ILE A 216 20.78 -5.31 -4.98
C ILE A 216 21.25 -4.43 -3.81
N ASP A 217 21.72 -3.23 -4.08
CA ASP A 217 22.22 -2.30 -3.07
C ASP A 217 21.13 -1.44 -2.47
N LEU A 218 20.62 -1.85 -1.34
CA LEU A 218 19.55 -1.18 -0.59
C LEU A 218 19.91 0.19 -0.01
N TYR A 219 21.15 0.55 -0.01
CA TYR A 219 21.65 1.79 0.58
C TYR A 219 21.89 2.87 -0.48
N ARG A 220 21.64 2.56 -1.73
CA ARG A 220 21.71 3.54 -2.80
C ARG A 220 20.57 4.56 -2.66
N ASP A 221 20.94 5.81 -2.69
CA ASP A 221 20.06 6.97 -2.53
C ASP A 221 20.04 7.76 -3.86
N ASP A 222 19.79 7.06 -4.95
CA ASP A 222 19.89 7.61 -6.30
C ASP A 222 18.58 7.61 -7.10
N GLY A 223 17.60 6.80 -6.72
CA GLY A 223 16.32 6.80 -7.43
C GLY A 223 15.40 5.62 -7.12
N LEU A 224 14.63 5.25 -8.12
CA LEU A 224 13.76 4.07 -8.07
C LEU A 224 14.57 2.79 -8.16
N VAL A 225 14.11 1.73 -7.48
CA VAL A 225 14.70 0.38 -7.62
C VAL A 225 14.32 -0.32 -8.92
N HIS A 226 13.30 0.16 -9.63
CA HIS A 226 12.87 -0.37 -10.92
C HIS A 226 11.88 0.55 -11.63
N ILE A 227 11.97 0.63 -12.95
CA ILE A 227 11.17 1.53 -13.78
C ILE A 227 9.71 1.11 -13.96
N ILE A 228 9.37 -0.18 -13.81
CA ILE A 228 7.98 -0.65 -13.85
C ILE A 228 7.31 -0.40 -12.51
N VAL A 229 6.61 0.73 -12.39
CA VAL A 229 5.93 1.14 -11.16
C VAL A 229 4.48 0.71 -11.19
N THR A 230 4.04 0.05 -10.11
CA THR A 230 2.69 -0.48 -9.95
C THR A 230 1.82 0.36 -9.01
N GLY A 231 2.42 1.18 -8.16
CA GLY A 231 1.68 2.07 -7.28
C GLY A 231 2.56 3.12 -6.62
N ALA A 232 1.97 4.27 -6.33
CA ALA A 232 2.57 5.32 -5.52
C ALA A 232 1.56 5.74 -4.46
N SER A 233 1.98 5.84 -3.21
CA SER A 233 1.10 6.17 -2.09
C SER A 233 1.72 7.22 -1.19
N PRO A 234 1.34 8.49 -1.36
CA PRO A 234 1.80 9.57 -0.50
C PRO A 234 1.20 9.48 0.91
N ALA A 235 2.05 9.68 1.93
CA ALA A 235 1.66 9.72 3.34
C ALA A 235 2.65 10.55 4.16
N ASP A 236 2.16 11.50 4.95
CA ASP A 236 2.95 12.32 5.90
C ASP A 236 4.26 12.88 5.32
N GLY A 237 4.21 13.44 4.10
CA GLY A 237 5.36 14.05 3.44
C GLY A 237 6.30 13.08 2.71
N VAL A 238 6.06 11.78 2.77
CA VAL A 238 6.80 10.77 2.01
C VAL A 238 5.94 10.16 0.92
N VAL A 239 6.57 9.43 -0.01
CA VAL A 239 5.88 8.60 -1.00
C VAL A 239 6.40 7.17 -0.89
N TRP A 240 5.49 6.23 -0.68
CA TRP A 240 5.77 4.81 -0.74
C TRP A 240 5.45 4.30 -2.15
N ILE A 241 6.39 3.63 -2.76
CA ILE A 241 6.30 3.24 -4.17
C ILE A 241 6.49 1.74 -4.26
N SER A 242 5.60 1.09 -5.01
CA SER A 242 5.69 -0.32 -5.37
C SER A 242 6.11 -0.45 -6.81
N THR A 243 7.01 -1.40 -7.07
CA THR A 243 7.48 -1.73 -8.40
C THR A 243 7.34 -3.22 -8.69
N TYR A 244 7.61 -3.61 -9.91
CA TYR A 244 7.59 -5.01 -10.31
C TYR A 244 8.75 -5.82 -9.68
N PHE A 245 9.78 -5.13 -9.15
CA PHE A 245 10.97 -5.73 -8.52
C PHE A 245 11.40 -4.95 -7.27
N GLY A 246 10.55 -4.97 -6.23
CA GLY A 246 10.85 -4.33 -4.96
C GLY A 246 10.03 -3.08 -4.70
N ALA A 247 10.35 -2.39 -3.62
CA ALA A 247 9.67 -1.19 -3.17
C ALA A 247 10.65 -0.06 -2.86
N CYS A 248 10.14 1.18 -2.92
CA CYS A 248 10.91 2.36 -2.52
C CYS A 248 10.12 3.19 -1.52
N ARG A 249 10.86 3.99 -0.74
CA ARG A 249 10.36 5.14 0.01
C ARG A 249 11.17 6.38 -0.37
N TYR A 250 10.45 7.45 -0.72
CA TYR A 250 11.05 8.75 -1.00
C TYR A 250 10.51 9.80 -0.02
N ASP A 251 11.39 10.58 0.63
CA ASP A 251 11.01 11.59 1.61
C ASP A 251 11.13 13.03 1.09
N GLY A 252 11.22 13.20 -0.23
CA GLY A 252 11.45 14.49 -0.87
C GLY A 252 12.93 14.81 -1.10
N ARG A 253 13.83 14.03 -0.47
CA ARG A 253 15.29 14.23 -0.55
C ARG A 253 16.04 12.91 -0.71
N HIS A 254 15.69 11.90 0.06
CA HIS A 254 16.38 10.61 0.15
C HIS A 254 15.50 9.47 -0.30
N TRP A 255 16.11 8.51 -1.01
CA TRP A 255 15.51 7.26 -1.42
C TRP A 255 15.91 6.12 -0.50
N ARG A 256 15.02 5.16 -0.33
CA ARG A 256 15.30 3.89 0.32
C ARG A 256 14.63 2.76 -0.45
N GLY A 257 15.42 1.82 -0.96
CA GLY A 257 14.96 0.60 -1.61
C GLY A 257 14.71 -0.55 -0.63
N TYR A 258 13.84 -1.49 -1.02
CA TYR A 258 13.51 -2.71 -0.28
C TYR A 258 13.31 -3.88 -1.23
N TYR A 259 13.94 -5.00 -0.91
CA TYR A 259 13.78 -6.29 -1.58
C TYR A 259 13.41 -7.39 -0.58
N ASN A 260 12.89 -8.53 -1.06
CA ASN A 260 12.48 -9.63 -0.19
C ASN A 260 13.66 -10.26 0.59
N GLN A 261 14.86 -10.19 0.05
CA GLN A 261 16.06 -10.78 0.67
C GLN A 261 16.60 -10.03 1.89
N ASP A 262 16.17 -8.79 2.12
CA ASP A 262 16.72 -7.89 3.16
C ASP A 262 15.67 -7.03 3.84
N SER A 263 14.43 -7.37 3.60
CA SER A 263 13.25 -6.80 4.25
C SER A 263 12.27 -7.90 4.64
N GLY A 264 11.09 -7.52 5.10
CA GLY A 264 9.97 -8.45 5.31
C GLY A 264 9.02 -8.53 4.14
N LEU A 265 9.41 -8.14 2.94
CA LEU A 265 8.61 -8.36 1.73
C LEU A 265 8.45 -9.86 1.46
N ALA A 266 7.22 -10.31 1.23
CA ALA A 266 6.96 -11.71 0.88
C ALA A 266 7.47 -12.06 -0.53
N SER A 267 7.59 -11.06 -1.39
CA SER A 267 8.07 -11.15 -2.77
C SER A 267 8.46 -9.77 -3.28
N ASP A 268 9.37 -9.72 -4.26
CA ASP A 268 9.70 -8.48 -4.97
C ASP A 268 8.64 -8.08 -5.99
N PHE A 269 7.78 -9.01 -6.38
CA PHE A 269 6.64 -8.73 -7.24
C PHE A 269 5.52 -8.06 -6.44
N ILE A 270 5.36 -6.75 -6.63
CA ILE A 270 4.42 -5.96 -5.84
C ILE A 270 3.35 -5.36 -6.75
N ASN A 271 2.08 -5.64 -6.47
CA ASN A 271 0.93 -5.17 -7.25
C ASN A 271 0.52 -3.73 -6.89
N ASN A 272 0.65 -3.34 -5.62
CA ASN A 272 0.28 -2.01 -5.14
C ASN A 272 0.91 -1.73 -3.76
N SER A 273 0.91 -0.46 -3.37
CA SER A 273 1.33 0.00 -2.04
C SER A 273 0.32 0.94 -1.42
N LYS A 274 0.24 0.92 -0.08
CA LYS A 274 -0.59 1.84 0.70
C LYS A 274 0.22 2.39 1.88
N GLY A 275 0.62 3.65 1.78
CA GLY A 275 1.22 4.38 2.89
C GLY A 275 0.17 4.71 3.95
N ARG A 276 0.50 4.47 5.21
CA ARG A 276 -0.29 4.90 6.37
C ARG A 276 0.30 6.13 7.03
N SER A 277 1.62 6.19 7.04
CA SER A 277 2.39 7.31 7.61
C SER A 277 3.78 7.39 6.97
N ALA A 278 4.61 8.31 7.43
CA ALA A 278 6.01 8.37 7.03
C ALA A 278 6.82 7.12 7.46
N ASP A 279 6.38 6.40 8.48
CA ASP A 279 7.08 5.25 9.06
C ASP A 279 6.39 3.90 8.74
N GLU A 280 5.16 3.89 8.19
CA GLU A 280 4.38 2.66 7.97
C GLU A 280 3.75 2.63 6.56
N ALA A 281 3.90 1.49 5.88
CA ALA A 281 3.23 1.20 4.62
C ALA A 281 2.98 -0.30 4.44
N TRP A 282 2.00 -0.62 3.58
CA TRP A 282 1.61 -1.97 3.19
C TRP A 282 1.90 -2.19 1.72
N PHE A 283 2.35 -3.40 1.38
CA PHE A 283 2.73 -3.82 0.03
C PHE A 283 2.00 -5.09 -0.36
N ALA A 284 1.25 -5.01 -1.46
CA ALA A 284 0.48 -6.10 -2.03
C ALA A 284 1.38 -6.96 -2.91
N THR A 285 1.77 -8.14 -2.43
CA THR A 285 2.64 -9.02 -3.20
C THR A 285 1.89 -10.26 -3.72
N ASP A 286 2.48 -10.98 -4.66
CA ASP A 286 1.95 -12.25 -5.18
C ASP A 286 2.09 -13.42 -4.18
N LYS A 287 2.82 -13.23 -3.06
CA LYS A 287 3.12 -14.27 -2.04
C LYS A 287 2.68 -13.93 -0.63
N GLY A 288 1.99 -12.81 -0.43
CA GLY A 288 1.49 -12.41 0.89
C GLY A 288 1.27 -10.91 1.02
N ALA A 289 0.77 -10.52 2.19
CA ALA A 289 0.58 -9.14 2.60
C ALA A 289 1.75 -8.70 3.46
N SER A 290 2.55 -7.75 3.02
CA SER A 290 3.72 -7.27 3.77
C SER A 290 3.53 -5.84 4.22
N ALA A 291 3.93 -5.53 5.45
CA ALA A 291 3.89 -4.19 5.99
C ALA A 291 5.23 -3.83 6.66
N VAL A 292 5.83 -2.70 6.26
CA VAL A 292 6.81 -2.04 7.11
C VAL A 292 6.03 -1.33 8.22
N THR A 293 6.32 -1.69 9.47
CA THR A 293 5.61 -1.17 10.64
C THR A 293 6.43 -0.14 11.42
N ASP A 294 7.71 -0.06 11.12
CA ASP A 294 8.63 0.95 11.64
C ASP A 294 9.80 1.11 10.66
N PHE A 295 9.78 2.19 9.89
CA PHE A 295 10.82 2.53 8.94
C PHE A 295 12.20 2.66 9.60
N LYS A 296 12.28 3.29 10.78
CA LYS A 296 13.56 3.61 11.43
C LYS A 296 14.32 2.37 11.88
N THR A 297 13.59 1.34 12.27
CA THR A 297 14.16 0.07 12.73
C THR A 297 14.07 -1.02 11.67
N ASN A 298 13.62 -0.69 10.46
CA ASN A 298 13.37 -1.62 9.36
C ASN A 298 12.59 -2.86 9.82
N THR A 299 11.49 -2.62 10.58
CA THR A 299 10.67 -3.69 11.14
C THR A 299 9.45 -3.94 10.29
N TRP A 300 9.22 -5.21 9.96
CA TRP A 300 8.19 -5.68 9.05
C TRP A 300 7.29 -6.73 9.69
N VAL A 301 6.07 -6.82 9.20
CA VAL A 301 5.17 -7.94 9.47
C VAL A 301 4.60 -8.44 8.14
N THR A 302 4.75 -9.74 7.89
CA THR A 302 4.25 -10.38 6.67
C THR A 302 3.18 -11.40 7.03
N TYR A 303 2.02 -11.27 6.38
CA TYR A 303 0.88 -12.16 6.57
C TYR A 303 0.76 -13.08 5.36
N THR A 304 0.61 -14.38 5.66
CA THR A 304 0.38 -15.41 4.64
C THR A 304 -0.79 -16.28 5.03
N ARG A 305 -1.42 -16.91 4.02
CA ARG A 305 -2.42 -17.93 4.19
C ARG A 305 -1.81 -19.32 4.06
N ASN A 306 -2.26 -20.25 4.88
CA ASN A 306 -1.94 -21.67 4.74
C ASN A 306 -2.58 -22.26 3.45
N SER A 307 -2.01 -23.31 2.92
CA SER A 307 -2.55 -24.02 1.75
C SER A 307 -3.95 -24.60 1.99
N LYS A 308 -4.30 -24.89 3.26
CA LYS A 308 -5.61 -25.44 3.66
C LYS A 308 -6.23 -24.59 4.76
N GLY A 309 -7.55 -24.42 4.70
CA GLY A 309 -8.34 -23.69 5.71
C GLY A 309 -8.17 -22.17 5.68
N PRO A 310 -8.79 -21.44 6.60
CA PRO A 310 -8.77 -19.97 6.67
C PRO A 310 -7.53 -19.41 7.37
N GLY A 311 -6.75 -20.25 8.05
CA GLY A 311 -5.61 -19.84 8.87
C GLY A 311 -4.38 -19.47 8.06
N GLY A 312 -3.39 -18.95 8.75
CA GLY A 312 -2.13 -18.51 8.16
C GLY A 312 -1.08 -18.17 9.21
N LYS A 313 -0.13 -17.35 8.82
CA LYS A 313 0.96 -16.90 9.69
C LYS A 313 1.17 -15.41 9.60
N ALA A 314 1.61 -14.82 10.72
CA ALA A 314 2.26 -13.52 10.74
C ALA A 314 3.74 -13.73 11.10
N VAL A 315 4.64 -13.25 10.25
CA VAL A 315 6.09 -13.32 10.46
C VAL A 315 6.60 -11.91 10.71
N VAL A 316 7.31 -11.72 11.82
CA VAL A 316 7.92 -10.45 12.19
C VAL A 316 9.40 -10.50 11.84
N MET A 317 9.84 -9.55 11.04
CA MET A 317 11.22 -9.38 10.61
C MET A 317 11.76 -8.03 11.10
N ARG A 318 13.05 -7.97 11.39
CA ARG A 318 13.80 -6.73 11.53
C ARG A 318 15.09 -6.87 10.78
N ASP A 319 15.31 -5.99 9.79
CA ASP A 319 16.36 -6.19 8.79
C ASP A 319 16.23 -7.61 8.18
N ARG A 320 17.24 -8.47 8.38
CA ARG A 320 17.25 -9.87 7.89
C ARG A 320 16.87 -10.88 8.97
N ASP A 321 16.65 -10.42 10.20
CA ASP A 321 16.39 -11.30 11.33
C ASP A 321 14.91 -11.56 11.53
N MET A 322 14.52 -12.83 11.54
CA MET A 322 13.19 -13.24 11.95
C MET A 322 13.08 -13.19 13.47
N LEU A 323 12.26 -12.24 13.97
CA LEU A 323 12.05 -12.05 15.40
C LEU A 323 10.99 -13.01 15.96
N GLU A 324 9.95 -13.27 15.16
CA GLU A 324 8.81 -14.05 15.61
C GLU A 324 7.98 -14.60 14.45
N THR A 325 7.34 -15.74 14.68
CA THR A 325 6.28 -16.30 13.84
C THR A 325 5.07 -16.63 14.69
N LEU A 326 3.89 -16.17 14.27
CA LEU A 326 2.60 -16.42 14.91
C LEU A 326 1.70 -17.21 13.98
N ASP A 327 1.12 -18.28 14.48
CA ASP A 327 0.03 -18.97 13.79
C ASP A 327 -1.28 -18.19 14.00
N LEU A 328 -1.98 -17.94 12.92
CA LEU A 328 -3.26 -17.22 12.92
C LEU A 328 -4.38 -18.22 12.59
N PRO A 329 -5.44 -18.30 13.42
CA PRO A 329 -6.59 -19.17 13.12
C PRO A 329 -7.34 -18.72 11.87
N VAL A 330 -7.35 -17.42 11.59
CA VAL A 330 -7.81 -16.80 10.34
C VAL A 330 -6.77 -15.76 9.92
N SER A 331 -6.45 -15.69 8.63
CA SER A 331 -5.49 -14.74 8.05
C SER A 331 -6.09 -14.07 6.80
N ILE A 332 -5.26 -13.55 5.90
CA ILE A 332 -5.68 -13.02 4.60
C ILE A 332 -6.37 -14.12 3.75
N PRO A 333 -7.31 -13.78 2.85
CA PRO A 333 -8.04 -14.80 2.07
C PRO A 333 -7.18 -15.54 1.06
N ASN A 334 -6.14 -14.90 0.53
CA ASN A 334 -5.24 -15.48 -0.46
C ASN A 334 -3.87 -14.79 -0.40
N ASN A 335 -2.81 -15.50 -0.80
CA ASN A 335 -1.45 -14.96 -0.85
C ASN A 335 -1.21 -14.04 -2.05
N PHE A 336 -2.01 -14.13 -3.11
CA PHE A 336 -1.97 -13.16 -4.19
C PHE A 336 -2.79 -11.94 -3.78
N VAL A 337 -2.09 -10.96 -3.22
CA VAL A 337 -2.67 -9.69 -2.77
C VAL A 337 -2.60 -8.67 -3.91
N ILE A 338 -3.68 -7.93 -4.12
CA ILE A 338 -3.83 -7.01 -5.25
C ILE A 338 -3.82 -5.55 -4.79
N ASN A 339 -4.56 -5.25 -3.71
CA ASN A 339 -4.72 -3.87 -3.28
C ASN A 339 -5.01 -3.79 -1.77
N TYR A 340 -4.89 -2.57 -1.23
CA TYR A 340 -5.19 -2.25 0.17
C TYR A 340 -5.99 -0.97 0.30
N ASP A 341 -6.75 -0.89 1.39
CA ASP A 341 -7.07 0.39 2.02
C ASP A 341 -6.97 0.30 3.54
N ILE A 342 -6.71 1.44 4.16
CA ILE A 342 -6.49 1.55 5.60
C ILE A 342 -7.36 2.69 6.13
N GLN A 343 -8.16 2.38 7.17
CA GLN A 343 -8.96 3.39 7.85
C GLN A 343 -8.82 3.23 9.37
N GLY A 344 -8.32 4.26 10.02
CA GLY A 344 -7.98 4.17 11.43
C GLY A 344 -6.96 3.06 11.67
N ASN A 345 -7.34 2.05 12.45
CA ASN A 345 -6.50 0.89 12.72
C ASN A 345 -6.90 -0.35 11.89
N ASP A 346 -7.95 -0.28 11.10
CA ASP A 346 -8.39 -1.39 10.26
C ASP A 346 -7.62 -1.42 8.94
N VAL A 347 -7.28 -2.61 8.47
CA VAL A 347 -6.69 -2.84 7.15
C VAL A 347 -7.60 -3.74 6.32
N TRP A 348 -7.84 -3.31 5.09
CA TRP A 348 -8.62 -4.05 4.10
C TRP A 348 -7.69 -4.56 3.01
N VAL A 349 -7.78 -5.86 2.74
CA VAL A 349 -6.84 -6.58 1.85
C VAL A 349 -7.64 -7.21 0.71
N ALA A 350 -7.53 -6.61 -0.47
CA ALA A 350 -8.08 -7.16 -1.71
C ALA A 350 -7.18 -8.26 -2.25
N THR A 351 -7.74 -9.43 -2.52
CA THR A 351 -6.98 -10.58 -3.01
C THR A 351 -7.65 -11.25 -4.20
N ALA A 352 -6.94 -12.17 -4.85
CA ALA A 352 -7.50 -12.98 -5.93
C ALA A 352 -8.60 -13.97 -5.47
N LYS A 353 -8.84 -14.12 -4.15
CA LYS A 353 -9.85 -15.08 -3.61
C LYS A 353 -10.56 -14.54 -2.37
N GLY A 354 -11.04 -13.31 -2.42
CA GLY A 354 -11.83 -12.69 -1.37
C GLY A 354 -11.21 -11.44 -0.78
N LEU A 355 -11.98 -10.79 0.10
CA LEU A 355 -11.60 -9.62 0.88
C LEU A 355 -11.18 -10.04 2.29
N GLY A 356 -10.02 -9.58 2.73
CA GLY A 356 -9.56 -9.68 4.11
C GLY A 356 -9.83 -8.39 4.89
N TRP A 357 -10.27 -8.53 6.13
CA TRP A 357 -10.38 -7.44 7.10
C TRP A 357 -9.50 -7.76 8.30
N GLY A 358 -8.37 -7.09 8.42
CA GLY A 358 -7.55 -7.06 9.62
C GLY A 358 -8.13 -6.03 10.60
N ILE A 359 -8.66 -6.52 11.73
CA ILE A 359 -9.40 -5.70 12.70
C ILE A 359 -8.41 -5.08 13.67
N GLY A 360 -8.36 -3.75 13.68
CA GLY A 360 -7.48 -2.96 14.52
C GLY A 360 -8.09 -2.58 15.87
N ASP A 361 -8.71 -3.52 16.56
CA ASP A 361 -9.42 -3.28 17.83
C ASP A 361 -8.52 -3.18 19.07
N GLY A 362 -7.23 -3.10 18.85
CA GLY A 362 -6.26 -2.97 19.94
C GLY A 362 -4.90 -3.55 19.58
N TYR A 363 -4.05 -3.59 20.55
CA TYR A 363 -2.74 -4.19 20.44
C TYR A 363 -2.86 -5.71 20.37
N TYR A 364 -1.83 -6.34 19.79
CA TYR A 364 -1.65 -7.77 19.82
C TYR A 364 -1.89 -8.33 21.25
N PRO A 365 -2.78 -9.30 21.43
CA PRO A 365 -3.05 -9.89 22.74
C PRO A 365 -1.76 -10.43 23.38
N GLY A 366 -1.46 -10.00 24.59
CA GLY A 366 -0.22 -10.38 25.25
C GLY A 366 0.99 -9.50 24.94
N LEU A 367 0.85 -8.41 24.16
CA LEU A 367 1.97 -7.53 23.84
C LEU A 367 2.68 -6.99 25.09
N LYS A 368 1.92 -6.58 26.11
CA LYS A 368 2.48 -6.07 27.38
C LYS A 368 3.22 -7.17 28.15
N GLU A 369 2.64 -8.35 28.21
CA GLU A 369 3.22 -9.53 28.85
C GLU A 369 4.50 -9.97 28.12
N ARG A 370 4.50 -9.95 26.78
CA ARG A 370 5.66 -10.28 25.95
C ARG A 370 6.77 -9.26 26.07
N GLN A 371 6.46 -7.95 26.05
CA GLN A 371 7.44 -6.90 26.31
C GLN A 371 8.07 -7.07 27.70
N LYS A 372 7.27 -7.43 28.71
CA LYS A 372 7.76 -7.71 30.05
C LYS A 372 8.65 -8.96 30.07
N ALA A 373 8.25 -10.03 29.40
CA ALA A 373 9.04 -11.27 29.29
C ALA A 373 10.38 -11.05 28.57
N LEU A 374 10.39 -10.34 27.44
CA LEU A 374 11.60 -9.98 26.71
C LEU A 374 12.54 -9.11 27.55
N SER A 375 12.01 -8.13 28.28
CA SER A 375 12.77 -7.28 29.18
C SER A 375 13.37 -8.08 30.35
N GLN A 376 12.69 -9.10 30.84
CA GLN A 376 13.19 -10.00 31.89
C GLN A 376 14.26 -10.96 31.35
N ALA A 377 14.09 -11.49 30.15
CA ALA A 377 15.05 -12.36 29.49
C ALA A 377 16.38 -11.62 29.18
N ALA A 378 16.29 -10.37 28.69
CA ALA A 378 17.45 -9.52 28.47
C ALA A 378 18.24 -9.24 29.76
N LYS A 379 17.54 -9.05 30.89
CA LYS A 379 18.15 -8.87 32.21
C LYS A 379 18.82 -10.14 32.74
N LYS A 380 18.30 -11.34 32.41
CA LYS A 380 18.88 -12.63 32.81
C LYS A 380 20.05 -13.06 31.92
N GLY A 381 20.03 -12.69 30.65
CA GLY A 381 21.10 -13.01 29.69
C GLY A 381 22.35 -12.12 29.81
N GLY A 382 22.27 -11.01 30.56
CA GLY A 382 23.41 -10.11 30.85
C GLY A 382 24.25 -10.52 32.07
N VAL A 383 24.01 -11.68 32.65
CA VAL A 383 24.82 -12.26 33.73
C VAL A 383 25.44 -13.58 33.24
N ARG A 384 26.45 -13.47 32.40
CA ARG A 384 27.49 -14.46 32.19
C ARG A 384 28.81 -13.78 31.85
#